data_96ebba8213ca17b61216ae3539caafa7
#
_entry.id   96ebba8213ca17b61216ae3539caafa7
#
_cell.length_a   1.000
_cell.length_b   1.000
_cell.length_c   1.000
_cell.angle_alpha   90.00
_cell.angle_beta   90.00
_cell.angle_gamma   90.00
#
_symmetry.space_group_name_H-M   'P 1'
#
loop_
_entity.id
_entity.type
_entity.pdbx_description
1 polymer ?
#
loop_
_entity_poly.entity_id
_entity_poly.type
_entity_poly.pdbx_seq_one_letter_code
_entity_poly.pdbx_strand_id
1 'polypeptide(L)'
;TRRILSAPLGGIEQTDSGKTIAVVDYNGFRIVIPLKEMMVAPSAANSTDSMAVRQMKLLGNMLGAEIDFVILGIDSKSRSVVASRREAMMRKRQLFYFSPDANGEYRVREGRVVQARVIAVADKSIRVEIFGVECSIMARDLAWDWIGDAHDRFAVGDQILVRVTEVNKTSQEELSVHADVKSITENTSREALKRCRVQSKYAGRVTDVHKGIVYVRLSNGVNAVAHSC
;
A
#
# COMPACT_ATOMS: atom_id res chain seq x y z
N THR A 1 -11.49 -18.12 -20.23
CA THR A 1 -11.55 -16.99 -19.27
C THR A 1 -10.13 -16.69 -18.79
N ARG A 2 -9.62 -15.50 -19.05
CA ARG A 2 -8.27 -15.11 -18.62
C ARG A 2 -8.26 -14.98 -17.10
N ARG A 3 -7.51 -15.84 -16.42
CA ARG A 3 -7.42 -15.90 -14.96
C ARG A 3 -6.48 -14.80 -14.46
N ILE A 4 -6.76 -14.23 -13.26
CA ILE A 4 -5.82 -13.37 -12.55
C ILE A 4 -4.78 -14.27 -11.90
N LEU A 5 -3.51 -13.98 -12.14
CA LEU A 5 -2.34 -14.63 -11.57
C LEU A 5 -1.62 -13.64 -10.67
N SER A 6 -0.82 -14.12 -9.72
CA SER A 6 -0.04 -13.30 -8.79
C SER A 6 1.38 -13.81 -8.72
N ALA A 7 2.35 -12.88 -8.72
CA ALA A 7 3.75 -13.18 -8.46
C ALA A 7 4.53 -11.90 -8.06
N PRO A 8 5.71 -12.04 -7.44
CA PRO A 8 6.55 -10.90 -7.11
C PRO A 8 7.08 -10.17 -8.35
N LEU A 9 7.11 -8.85 -8.30
CA LEU A 9 7.76 -8.03 -9.33
C LEU A 9 9.28 -8.23 -9.24
N GLY A 10 9.85 -8.93 -10.23
CA GLY A 10 11.26 -9.33 -10.22
C GLY A 10 12.21 -8.24 -10.70
N GLY A 11 11.79 -7.38 -11.63
CA GLY A 11 12.69 -6.39 -12.21
C GLY A 11 12.03 -5.38 -13.12
N ILE A 12 12.80 -4.39 -13.48
CA ILE A 12 12.46 -3.36 -14.47
C ILE A 12 13.57 -3.37 -15.52
N GLU A 13 13.20 -3.48 -16.76
CA GLU A 13 14.16 -3.54 -17.88
C GLU A 13 13.77 -2.56 -18.98
N GLN A 14 14.72 -2.25 -19.85
CA GLN A 14 14.47 -1.53 -21.08
C GLN A 14 14.63 -2.51 -22.26
N THR A 15 13.69 -2.47 -23.20
CA THR A 15 13.79 -3.19 -24.45
C THR A 15 14.79 -2.53 -25.39
N ASP A 16 15.26 -3.22 -26.42
CA ASP A 16 16.12 -2.65 -27.48
C ASP A 16 15.50 -1.41 -28.15
N SER A 17 14.18 -1.30 -28.15
CA SER A 17 13.44 -0.13 -28.63
C SER A 17 13.32 1.00 -27.60
N GLY A 18 14.00 0.93 -26.44
CA GLY A 18 13.99 1.94 -25.38
C GLY A 18 12.69 1.98 -24.55
N LYS A 19 11.80 0.99 -24.69
CA LYS A 19 10.55 0.93 -23.90
C LYS A 19 10.82 0.26 -22.55
N THR A 20 10.32 0.86 -21.49
CA THR A 20 10.38 0.27 -20.15
C THR A 20 9.32 -0.82 -19.98
N ILE A 21 9.75 -1.93 -19.41
CA ILE A 21 8.92 -3.09 -19.07
C ILE A 21 9.18 -3.52 -17.65
N ALA A 22 8.15 -4.01 -16.98
CA ALA A 22 8.28 -4.76 -15.74
C ALA A 22 8.40 -6.25 -16.05
N VAL A 23 9.20 -6.96 -15.29
CA VAL A 23 9.46 -8.40 -15.48
C VAL A 23 9.07 -9.16 -14.24
N VAL A 24 8.35 -10.23 -14.44
CA VAL A 24 7.90 -11.17 -13.41
C VAL A 24 8.32 -12.57 -13.83
N ASP A 25 8.85 -13.36 -12.92
CA ASP A 25 9.04 -14.79 -13.11
C ASP A 25 7.82 -15.54 -12.53
N TYR A 26 7.17 -16.31 -13.36
CA TYR A 26 6.01 -17.11 -12.96
C TYR A 26 6.12 -18.53 -13.47
N ASN A 27 6.35 -19.48 -12.58
CA ASN A 27 6.52 -20.91 -12.93
C ASN A 27 7.58 -21.15 -14.00
N GLY A 28 8.68 -20.42 -13.97
CA GLY A 28 9.77 -20.52 -14.96
C GLY A 28 9.50 -19.82 -16.28
N PHE A 29 8.36 -19.13 -16.41
CA PHE A 29 8.07 -18.30 -17.57
C PHE A 29 8.38 -16.83 -17.27
N ARG A 30 9.08 -16.20 -18.19
CA ARG A 30 9.30 -14.75 -18.13
C ARG A 30 8.06 -14.02 -18.61
N ILE A 31 7.41 -13.32 -17.68
CA ILE A 31 6.24 -12.49 -17.93
C ILE A 31 6.69 -11.04 -18.08
N VAL A 32 6.29 -10.41 -19.17
CA VAL A 32 6.62 -9.02 -19.48
C VAL A 32 5.35 -8.16 -19.39
N ILE A 33 5.42 -7.09 -18.61
CA ILE A 33 4.31 -6.15 -18.46
C ILE A 33 4.80 -4.77 -18.92
N PRO A 34 4.28 -4.24 -20.05
CA PRO A 34 4.61 -2.89 -20.50
C PRO A 34 4.27 -1.84 -19.44
N LEU A 35 5.04 -0.76 -19.32
CA LEU A 35 4.84 0.28 -18.32
C LEU A 35 3.41 0.83 -18.30
N LYS A 36 2.79 1.04 -19.46
CA LYS A 36 1.39 1.48 -19.60
C LYS A 36 0.36 0.48 -19.05
N GLU A 37 0.73 -0.80 -18.94
CA GLU A 37 -0.09 -1.89 -18.40
C GLU A 37 0.19 -2.18 -16.93
N MET A 38 1.13 -1.46 -16.30
CA MET A 38 1.49 -1.65 -14.89
C MET A 38 0.53 -0.96 -13.92
N MET A 39 -0.11 0.13 -14.32
CA MET A 39 -0.97 0.88 -13.41
C MET A 39 -2.15 1.50 -14.15
N VAL A 40 -3.24 1.70 -13.42
CA VAL A 40 -4.32 2.56 -13.86
C VAL A 40 -3.79 3.98 -13.84
N ALA A 41 -4.10 4.78 -14.86
CA ALA A 41 -3.55 6.13 -15.02
C ALA A 41 -3.69 6.93 -13.72
N PRO A 42 -2.61 7.45 -13.16
CA PRO A 42 -2.70 8.29 -11.99
C PRO A 42 -3.44 9.58 -12.34
N SER A 43 -4.34 10.00 -11.46
CA SER A 43 -4.95 11.34 -11.53
C SER A 43 -3.85 12.39 -11.69
N ALA A 44 -4.12 13.43 -12.50
CA ALA A 44 -3.19 14.52 -12.75
C ALA A 44 -2.84 15.24 -11.44
N ALA A 45 -1.77 14.83 -10.78
CA ALA A 45 -1.25 15.53 -9.63
C ALA A 45 -0.31 16.66 -10.09
N ASN A 46 -0.33 17.77 -9.38
CA ASN A 46 0.52 18.96 -9.60
C ASN A 46 2.01 18.65 -9.37
N SER A 47 2.64 17.95 -10.29
CA SER A 47 4.05 17.56 -10.23
C SER A 47 4.74 18.04 -11.51
N THR A 48 5.94 18.58 -11.34
CA THR A 48 6.81 19.04 -12.43
C THR A 48 7.45 17.87 -13.19
N ASP A 49 7.47 16.67 -12.63
CA ASP A 49 8.03 15.47 -13.26
C ASP A 49 7.10 14.99 -14.40
N SER A 50 7.69 14.54 -15.51
CA SER A 50 6.93 13.88 -16.56
C SER A 50 6.23 12.62 -16.04
N MET A 51 5.09 12.26 -16.64
CA MET A 51 4.33 11.07 -16.24
C MET A 51 5.20 9.81 -16.24
N ALA A 52 6.09 9.66 -17.24
CA ALA A 52 6.99 8.52 -17.34
C ALA A 52 7.99 8.44 -16.17
N VAL A 53 8.56 9.56 -15.75
CA VAL A 53 9.49 9.61 -14.60
C VAL A 53 8.78 9.22 -13.32
N ARG A 54 7.57 9.71 -13.10
CA ARG A 54 6.76 9.33 -11.93
C ARG A 54 6.41 7.85 -11.91
N GLN A 55 5.99 7.31 -13.05
CA GLN A 55 5.69 5.89 -13.19
C GLN A 55 6.93 5.03 -12.90
N MET A 56 8.10 5.44 -13.38
CA MET A 56 9.36 4.74 -13.09
C MET A 56 9.72 4.74 -11.60
N LYS A 57 9.59 5.89 -10.92
CA LYS A 57 9.81 5.97 -9.46
C LYS A 57 8.83 5.07 -8.69
N LEU A 58 7.56 5.09 -9.07
CA LEU A 58 6.53 4.24 -8.45
C LEU A 58 6.84 2.76 -8.65
N LEU A 59 7.24 2.38 -9.86
CA LEU A 59 7.57 1.01 -10.22
C LEU A 59 8.83 0.53 -9.47
N GLY A 60 9.86 1.38 -9.36
CA GLY A 60 11.09 1.08 -8.61
C GLY A 60 10.82 0.75 -7.14
N ASN A 61 9.89 1.49 -6.52
CA ASN A 61 9.51 1.27 -5.13
C ASN A 61 8.67 -0.01 -4.92
N MET A 62 8.17 -0.61 -6.00
CA MET A 62 7.37 -1.84 -5.97
C MET A 62 8.18 -3.11 -6.23
N LEU A 63 9.50 -3.02 -6.40
CA LEU A 63 10.34 -4.20 -6.60
C LEU A 63 10.18 -5.17 -5.41
N GLY A 64 9.95 -6.45 -5.73
CA GLY A 64 9.66 -7.48 -4.74
C GLY A 64 8.19 -7.55 -4.29
N ALA A 65 7.37 -6.55 -4.61
CA ALA A 65 5.94 -6.59 -4.29
C ALA A 65 5.24 -7.69 -5.09
N GLU A 66 4.37 -8.43 -4.43
CA GLU A 66 3.47 -9.35 -5.12
C GLU A 66 2.42 -8.57 -5.90
N ILE A 67 2.36 -8.73 -7.20
CA ILE A 67 1.43 -8.07 -8.09
C ILE A 67 0.50 -9.06 -8.79
N ASP A 68 -0.72 -8.61 -9.08
CA ASP A 68 -1.68 -9.38 -9.86
C ASP A 68 -1.58 -9.01 -11.33
N PHE A 69 -1.71 -9.98 -12.21
CA PHE A 69 -1.70 -9.75 -13.64
C PHE A 69 -2.58 -10.73 -14.41
N VAL A 70 -2.91 -10.37 -15.64
CA VAL A 70 -3.64 -11.21 -16.59
C VAL A 70 -2.78 -11.38 -17.83
N ILE A 71 -2.63 -12.60 -18.30
CA ILE A 71 -1.92 -12.87 -19.56
C ILE A 71 -2.75 -12.34 -20.72
N LEU A 72 -2.15 -11.49 -21.55
CA LEU A 72 -2.73 -10.95 -22.77
C LEU A 72 -2.44 -11.82 -23.99
N GLY A 73 -1.21 -12.31 -24.09
CA GLY A 73 -0.76 -13.11 -25.22
C GLY A 73 0.69 -13.56 -25.06
N ILE A 74 1.15 -14.30 -26.07
CA ILE A 74 2.52 -14.78 -26.18
C ILE A 74 3.17 -14.04 -27.35
N ASP A 75 4.30 -13.41 -27.11
CA ASP A 75 5.15 -12.88 -28.16
C ASP A 75 6.15 -13.96 -28.58
N SER A 76 5.89 -14.58 -29.72
CA SER A 76 6.71 -15.66 -30.24
C SER A 76 8.09 -15.18 -30.71
N LYS A 77 8.25 -13.89 -31.05
CA LYS A 77 9.54 -13.31 -31.49
C LYS A 77 10.50 -13.17 -30.32
N SER A 78 10.02 -12.61 -29.21
CA SER A 78 10.81 -12.43 -27.98
C SER A 78 10.75 -13.64 -27.04
N ARG A 79 9.99 -14.67 -27.38
CA ARG A 79 9.71 -15.84 -26.51
C ARG A 79 9.25 -15.43 -25.12
N SER A 80 8.50 -14.34 -25.03
CA SER A 80 8.00 -13.81 -23.78
C SER A 80 6.48 -13.82 -23.71
N VAL A 81 5.95 -13.92 -22.50
CA VAL A 81 4.51 -13.84 -22.24
C VAL A 81 4.18 -12.39 -21.87
N VAL A 82 3.29 -11.78 -22.62
CA VAL A 82 2.85 -10.40 -22.35
C VAL A 82 1.63 -10.42 -21.44
N ALA A 83 1.69 -9.62 -20.39
CA ALA A 83 0.62 -9.52 -19.40
C ALA A 83 0.24 -8.05 -19.08
N SER A 84 -0.86 -7.88 -18.35
CA SER A 84 -1.36 -6.61 -17.88
C SER A 84 -1.73 -6.70 -16.40
N ARG A 85 -1.10 -5.88 -15.57
CA ARG A 85 -1.50 -5.61 -14.19
C ARG A 85 -2.74 -4.71 -14.16
N ARG A 86 -2.79 -3.72 -15.05
CA ARG A 86 -3.94 -2.80 -15.17
C ARG A 86 -5.25 -3.57 -15.37
N GLU A 87 -5.28 -4.57 -16.26
CA GLU A 87 -6.48 -5.38 -16.49
C GLU A 87 -6.87 -6.18 -15.24
N ALA A 88 -5.89 -6.75 -14.52
CA ALA A 88 -6.16 -7.43 -13.25
C ALA A 88 -6.75 -6.48 -12.20
N MET A 89 -6.19 -5.29 -12.07
CA MET A 89 -6.70 -4.25 -11.17
C MET A 89 -8.14 -3.88 -11.53
N MET A 90 -8.44 -3.61 -12.80
CA MET A 90 -9.79 -3.24 -13.24
C MET A 90 -10.81 -4.35 -12.97
N ARG A 91 -10.46 -5.61 -13.17
CA ARG A 91 -11.33 -6.75 -12.83
C ARG A 91 -11.58 -6.87 -11.34
N LYS A 92 -10.55 -6.66 -10.50
CA LYS A 92 -10.71 -6.63 -9.05
C LYS A 92 -11.58 -5.46 -8.61
N ARG A 93 -11.38 -4.26 -9.18
CA ARG A 93 -12.25 -3.10 -8.90
C ARG A 93 -13.72 -3.42 -9.20
N GLN A 94 -14.00 -3.97 -10.39
CA GLN A 94 -15.36 -4.37 -10.74
C GLN A 94 -15.95 -5.35 -9.73
N LEU A 95 -15.21 -6.38 -9.34
CA LEU A 95 -15.70 -7.44 -8.46
C LEU A 95 -15.91 -6.97 -7.01
N PHE A 96 -15.00 -6.16 -6.49
CA PHE A 96 -14.97 -5.82 -5.07
C PHE A 96 -15.72 -4.53 -4.72
N TYR A 97 -15.79 -3.57 -5.67
CA TYR A 97 -16.35 -2.24 -5.41
C TYR A 97 -17.64 -1.94 -6.17
N PHE A 98 -17.88 -2.60 -7.32
CA PHE A 98 -19.02 -2.30 -8.19
C PHE A 98 -19.99 -3.47 -8.33
N SER A 99 -19.61 -4.69 -7.95
CA SER A 99 -20.49 -5.86 -7.96
C SER A 99 -20.93 -6.19 -6.54
N PRO A 100 -22.21 -5.97 -6.18
CA PRO A 100 -22.74 -6.35 -4.87
C PRO A 100 -22.77 -7.87 -4.74
N ASP A 101 -22.74 -8.36 -3.52
CA ASP A 101 -22.95 -9.77 -3.18
C ASP A 101 -24.46 -10.13 -3.16
N ALA A 102 -24.77 -11.36 -2.74
CA ALA A 102 -26.15 -11.84 -2.66
C ALA A 102 -27.04 -11.02 -1.70
N ASN A 103 -26.45 -10.28 -0.76
CA ASN A 103 -27.15 -9.43 0.19
C ASN A 103 -27.26 -7.97 -0.29
N GLY A 104 -26.77 -7.66 -1.49
CA GLY A 104 -26.74 -6.30 -2.01
C GLY A 104 -25.57 -5.46 -1.49
N GLU A 105 -24.63 -6.04 -0.74
CA GLU A 105 -23.51 -5.32 -0.16
C GLU A 105 -22.24 -5.42 -1.02
N TYR A 106 -21.48 -4.34 -1.09
CA TYR A 106 -20.16 -4.35 -1.72
C TYR A 106 -19.13 -5.01 -0.80
N ARG A 107 -18.22 -5.81 -1.39
CA ARG A 107 -17.17 -6.51 -0.65
C ARG A 107 -16.20 -5.55 0.01
N VAL A 108 -15.91 -4.40 -0.63
CA VAL A 108 -15.14 -3.30 -0.03
C VAL A 108 -16.05 -2.09 0.10
N ARG A 109 -16.24 -1.62 1.33
CA ARG A 109 -17.06 -0.46 1.70
C ARG A 109 -16.52 0.20 2.96
N GLU A 110 -16.96 1.40 3.22
CA GLU A 110 -16.57 2.14 4.43
C GLU A 110 -16.88 1.36 5.72
N GLY A 111 -15.97 1.47 6.67
CA GLY A 111 -16.04 0.79 7.97
C GLY A 111 -15.58 -0.68 7.93
N ARG A 112 -15.49 -1.31 6.75
CA ARG A 112 -15.10 -2.72 6.66
C ARG A 112 -13.59 -2.90 6.84
N VAL A 113 -13.21 -3.93 7.59
CA VAL A 113 -11.82 -4.39 7.67
C VAL A 113 -11.57 -5.38 6.54
N VAL A 114 -10.52 -5.11 5.78
CA VAL A 114 -10.15 -5.91 4.60
C VAL A 114 -8.65 -6.16 4.58
N GLN A 115 -8.23 -7.16 3.84
CA GLN A 115 -6.82 -7.43 3.60
C GLN A 115 -6.27 -6.48 2.54
N ALA A 116 -5.09 -5.95 2.78
CA ALA A 116 -4.33 -5.11 1.88
C ALA A 116 -2.91 -5.66 1.73
N ARG A 117 -2.29 -5.40 0.60
CA ARG A 117 -0.93 -5.84 0.26
C ARG A 117 -0.02 -4.63 0.25
N VAL A 118 1.08 -4.65 1.01
CA VAL A 118 2.07 -3.58 1.02
C VAL A 118 2.89 -3.65 -0.27
N ILE A 119 2.82 -2.61 -1.09
CA ILE A 119 3.50 -2.54 -2.39
C ILE A 119 4.67 -1.56 -2.40
N ALA A 120 4.77 -0.66 -1.42
CA ALA A 120 5.93 0.19 -1.20
C ALA A 120 5.96 0.68 0.24
N VAL A 121 7.15 0.93 0.77
CA VAL A 121 7.39 1.49 2.10
C VAL A 121 8.28 2.72 1.96
N ALA A 122 7.98 3.75 2.72
CA ALA A 122 8.80 4.96 2.88
C ALA A 122 8.80 5.35 4.37
N ASP A 123 9.74 6.18 4.80
CA ASP A 123 9.96 6.52 6.23
C ASP A 123 8.67 6.84 6.99
N LYS A 124 7.76 7.62 6.40
CA LYS A 124 6.55 8.14 7.05
C LYS A 124 5.24 7.66 6.43
N SER A 125 5.28 6.68 5.55
CA SER A 125 4.08 6.14 4.90
C SER A 125 4.34 4.77 4.28
N ILE A 126 3.27 4.02 4.10
CA ILE A 126 3.27 2.83 3.25
C ILE A 126 2.28 3.04 2.11
N ARG A 127 2.55 2.39 0.98
CA ARG A 127 1.57 2.24 -0.09
C ARG A 127 1.05 0.82 -0.08
N VAL A 128 -0.27 0.69 -0.13
CA VAL A 128 -0.93 -0.61 -0.15
C VAL A 128 -1.84 -0.74 -1.37
N GLU A 129 -2.05 -1.96 -1.80
CA GLU A 129 -3.07 -2.31 -2.79
C GLU A 129 -4.24 -3.03 -2.08
N ILE A 130 -5.45 -2.50 -2.27
CA ILE A 130 -6.70 -3.03 -1.75
C ILE A 130 -7.57 -3.43 -2.94
N PHE A 131 -7.50 -4.69 -3.34
CA PHE A 131 -8.30 -5.27 -4.44
C PHE A 131 -8.32 -4.42 -5.72
N GLY A 132 -7.12 -4.05 -6.21
CA GLY A 132 -6.94 -3.29 -7.45
C GLY A 132 -6.98 -1.77 -7.29
N VAL A 133 -7.03 -1.25 -6.06
CA VAL A 133 -6.90 0.17 -5.76
C VAL A 133 -5.66 0.39 -4.90
N GLU A 134 -4.79 1.28 -5.32
CA GLU A 134 -3.64 1.69 -4.53
C GLU A 134 -4.00 2.88 -3.65
N CYS A 135 -3.61 2.83 -2.38
CA CYS A 135 -3.70 3.98 -1.48
C CYS A 135 -2.44 4.12 -0.62
N SER A 136 -2.19 5.32 -0.14
CA SER A 136 -1.09 5.61 0.78
C SER A 136 -1.64 5.80 2.19
N ILE A 137 -1.02 5.13 3.17
CA ILE A 137 -1.36 5.25 4.58
C ILE A 137 -0.19 5.92 5.28
N MET A 138 -0.45 7.08 5.88
CA MET A 138 0.57 7.86 6.58
C MET A 138 0.89 7.25 7.96
N ALA A 139 2.08 7.51 8.49
CA ALA A 139 2.54 6.98 9.78
C ALA A 139 1.53 7.19 10.93
N ARG A 140 0.86 8.35 10.96
CA ARG A 140 -0.19 8.68 11.94
C ARG A 140 -1.43 7.77 11.89
N ASP A 141 -1.64 7.07 10.76
CA ASP A 141 -2.77 6.19 10.52
C ASP A 141 -2.37 4.70 10.53
N LEU A 142 -1.07 4.41 10.72
CA LEU A 142 -0.54 3.05 10.84
C LEU A 142 -0.62 2.51 12.28
N ALA A 143 -0.38 3.36 13.28
CA ALA A 143 -0.38 2.94 14.67
C ALA A 143 -0.78 4.11 15.60
N TRP A 144 -1.17 3.76 16.84
CA TRP A 144 -1.45 4.71 17.90
C TRP A 144 -0.19 5.29 18.55
N ASP A 145 0.92 4.60 18.44
CA ASP A 145 2.24 5.05 18.90
C ASP A 145 3.02 5.71 17.77
N TRP A 146 4.07 6.43 18.16
CA TRP A 146 4.94 7.10 17.21
C TRP A 146 5.69 6.09 16.32
N ILE A 147 5.68 6.33 15.02
CA ILE A 147 6.49 5.60 14.05
C ILE A 147 7.57 6.54 13.53
N GLY A 148 8.80 6.27 13.90
CA GLY A 148 10.00 6.99 13.42
C GLY A 148 10.28 6.67 11.96
N ASP A 149 10.29 5.39 11.64
CA ASP A 149 10.43 4.85 10.29
C ASP A 149 9.45 3.71 10.09
N ALA A 150 8.68 3.74 9.00
CA ALA A 150 7.72 2.68 8.71
C ALA A 150 8.41 1.37 8.30
N HIS A 151 9.66 1.41 7.81
CA HIS A 151 10.45 0.21 7.51
C HIS A 151 10.73 -0.66 8.75
N ASP A 152 10.65 -0.10 9.95
CA ASP A 152 10.81 -0.86 11.20
C ASP A 152 9.65 -1.85 11.44
N ARG A 153 8.52 -1.67 10.77
CA ARG A 153 7.27 -2.42 11.03
C ARG A 153 6.64 -3.04 9.80
N PHE A 154 6.96 -2.55 8.61
CA PHE A 154 6.34 -2.98 7.36
C PHE A 154 7.41 -3.23 6.31
N ALA A 155 7.21 -4.28 5.54
CA ALA A 155 8.03 -4.62 4.40
C ALA A 155 7.17 -4.72 3.12
N VAL A 156 7.82 -4.52 1.97
CA VAL A 156 7.18 -4.76 0.67
C VAL A 156 6.82 -6.24 0.57
N GLY A 157 5.57 -6.52 0.17
CA GLY A 157 5.03 -7.89 0.11
C GLY A 157 4.21 -8.30 1.33
N ASP A 158 4.26 -7.56 2.44
CA ASP A 158 3.43 -7.85 3.61
C ASP A 158 1.94 -7.81 3.27
N GLN A 159 1.20 -8.72 3.92
CA GLN A 159 -0.26 -8.71 3.91
C GLN A 159 -0.75 -8.22 5.26
N ILE A 160 -1.45 -7.10 5.24
CA ILE A 160 -1.95 -6.44 6.45
C ILE A 160 -3.46 -6.29 6.41
N LEU A 161 -4.07 -6.16 7.58
CA LEU A 161 -5.46 -5.75 7.68
C LEU A 161 -5.54 -4.22 7.74
N VAL A 162 -6.49 -3.66 7.03
CA VAL A 162 -6.79 -2.23 7.03
C VAL A 162 -8.28 -2.01 7.20
N ARG A 163 -8.68 -0.95 7.90
CA ARG A 163 -10.06 -0.49 7.91
C ARG A 163 -10.25 0.54 6.83
N VAL A 164 -11.21 0.32 5.96
CA VAL A 164 -11.60 1.27 4.92
C VAL A 164 -12.33 2.44 5.58
N THR A 165 -11.81 3.65 5.43
CA THR A 165 -12.38 4.87 6.03
C THR A 165 -13.23 5.64 5.03
N GLU A 166 -12.91 5.56 3.74
CA GLU A 166 -13.63 6.28 2.69
C GLU A 166 -13.48 5.55 1.35
N VAL A 167 -14.53 5.55 0.53
CA VAL A 167 -14.52 5.00 -0.83
C VAL A 167 -15.17 6.00 -1.78
N ASN A 168 -14.38 6.60 -2.66
CA ASN A 168 -14.86 7.53 -3.68
C ASN A 168 -14.97 6.81 -5.03
N LYS A 169 -16.21 6.63 -5.51
CA LYS A 169 -16.57 5.89 -6.73
C LYS A 169 -17.06 6.85 -7.81
N THR A 170 -16.16 7.52 -8.52
CA THR A 170 -16.53 8.32 -9.69
C THR A 170 -16.66 7.43 -10.92
N SER A 171 -15.65 6.60 -11.17
CA SER A 171 -15.62 5.58 -12.22
C SER A 171 -14.71 4.44 -11.80
N GLN A 172 -14.60 3.37 -12.60
CA GLN A 172 -13.63 2.31 -12.33
C GLN A 172 -12.18 2.80 -12.41
N GLU A 173 -11.89 3.76 -13.27
CA GLU A 173 -10.56 4.35 -13.43
C GLU A 173 -10.26 5.37 -12.32
N GLU A 174 -11.25 6.14 -11.92
CA GLU A 174 -11.17 7.19 -10.89
C GLU A 174 -11.69 6.72 -9.52
N LEU A 175 -11.50 5.46 -9.22
CA LEU A 175 -11.81 4.88 -7.91
C LEU A 175 -10.65 5.16 -6.95
N SER A 176 -10.96 5.77 -5.80
CA SER A 176 -10.00 5.97 -4.72
C SER A 176 -10.53 5.44 -3.39
N VAL A 177 -9.60 4.99 -2.55
CA VAL A 177 -9.88 4.42 -1.22
C VAL A 177 -8.96 5.07 -0.22
N HIS A 178 -9.49 5.44 0.93
CA HIS A 178 -8.71 5.78 2.12
C HIS A 178 -8.88 4.67 3.16
N ALA A 179 -7.81 4.37 3.87
CA ALA A 179 -7.79 3.32 4.87
C ALA A 179 -6.81 3.66 5.99
N ASP A 180 -7.00 3.04 7.14
CA ASP A 180 -6.06 3.09 8.26
C ASP A 180 -5.80 1.68 8.83
N VAL A 181 -4.70 1.53 9.55
CA VAL A 181 -4.34 0.30 10.27
C VAL A 181 -4.66 0.45 11.76
N LYS A 182 -4.46 1.64 12.32
CA LYS A 182 -4.58 1.88 13.77
C LYS A 182 -5.97 1.58 14.34
N SER A 183 -7.03 1.85 13.58
CA SER A 183 -8.41 1.67 14.07
C SER A 183 -8.84 0.21 14.18
N ILE A 184 -8.04 -0.75 13.69
CA ILE A 184 -8.29 -2.19 13.84
C ILE A 184 -7.97 -2.64 15.27
N THR A 185 -6.98 -2.01 15.91
CA THR A 185 -6.57 -2.30 17.28
C THR A 185 -7.17 -1.26 18.24
N GLU A 186 -7.56 -1.72 19.42
CA GLU A 186 -8.03 -0.82 20.46
C GLU A 186 -6.93 0.15 20.86
N ASN A 187 -7.32 1.42 21.06
CA ASN A 187 -6.42 2.43 21.60
C ASN A 187 -6.28 2.26 23.12
N THR A 188 -5.50 1.26 23.53
CA THR A 188 -5.21 1.02 24.96
C THR A 188 -4.52 2.21 25.63
N SER A 189 -3.84 3.07 24.87
CA SER A 189 -3.21 4.29 25.38
C SER A 189 -4.23 5.27 25.96
N ARG A 190 -5.45 5.34 25.42
CA ARG A 190 -6.49 6.26 25.89
C ARG A 190 -7.04 5.89 27.25
N GLU A 191 -7.20 4.60 27.53
CA GLU A 191 -7.61 4.11 28.84
C GLU A 191 -6.48 4.22 29.87
N ALA A 192 -5.26 3.90 29.46
CA ALA A 192 -4.07 4.05 30.29
C ALA A 192 -3.82 5.53 30.65
N LEU A 193 -4.09 6.47 29.71
CA LEU A 193 -3.98 7.90 29.95
C LEU A 193 -4.91 8.38 31.07
N LYS A 194 -6.15 7.88 31.15
CA LYS A 194 -7.09 8.21 32.21
C LYS A 194 -6.57 7.80 33.61
N ARG A 195 -5.67 6.82 33.67
CA ARG A 195 -5.04 6.35 34.92
C ARG A 195 -3.76 7.13 35.26
N CYS A 196 -3.26 7.98 34.36
CA CYS A 196 -2.11 8.83 34.62
C CYS A 196 -2.50 10.00 35.51
N ARG A 197 -1.73 10.21 36.57
CA ARG A 197 -1.89 11.37 37.48
C ARG A 197 -0.86 12.43 37.15
N VAL A 198 -1.29 13.68 37.12
CA VAL A 198 -0.39 14.84 36.98
C VAL A 198 0.63 14.85 38.13
N GLN A 199 1.86 15.27 37.84
CA GLN A 199 2.99 15.31 38.78
C GLN A 199 3.44 13.94 39.33
N SER A 200 3.00 12.85 38.79
CA SER A 200 3.49 11.52 39.16
C SER A 200 4.67 11.09 38.27
N LYS A 201 5.54 10.26 38.84
CA LYS A 201 6.70 9.70 38.14
C LYS A 201 6.30 8.37 37.47
N TYR A 202 6.66 8.22 36.22
CA TYR A 202 6.43 7.00 35.44
C TYR A 202 7.74 6.51 34.84
N ALA A 203 7.98 5.22 34.89
CA ALA A 203 9.04 4.61 34.13
C ALA A 203 8.60 4.49 32.66
N GLY A 204 9.53 4.63 31.73
CA GLY A 204 9.25 4.51 30.31
C GLY A 204 10.51 4.20 29.51
N ARG A 205 10.30 3.72 28.27
CA ARG A 205 11.37 3.48 27.31
C ARG A 205 11.32 4.57 26.23
N VAL A 206 12.46 5.18 25.93
CA VAL A 206 12.60 6.09 24.79
C VAL A 206 12.42 5.28 23.51
N THR A 207 11.48 5.70 22.67
CA THR A 207 11.17 5.06 21.38
C THR A 207 11.77 5.82 20.21
N ASP A 208 11.92 7.16 20.35
CA ASP A 208 12.53 7.99 19.30
C ASP A 208 12.97 9.34 19.88
N VAL A 209 13.90 10.02 19.19
CA VAL A 209 14.31 11.39 19.45
C VAL A 209 14.36 12.16 18.15
N HIS A 210 13.51 13.17 18.00
CA HIS A 210 13.45 13.95 16.78
C HIS A 210 13.27 15.45 17.06
N LYS A 211 14.15 16.28 16.51
CA LYS A 211 14.10 17.76 16.63
C LYS A 211 13.94 18.28 18.07
N GLY A 212 14.68 17.71 19.03
CA GLY A 212 14.62 18.10 20.43
C GLY A 212 13.39 17.58 21.19
N ILE A 213 12.60 16.71 20.57
CA ILE A 213 11.47 16.03 21.21
C ILE A 213 11.86 14.57 21.45
N VAL A 214 11.68 14.11 22.67
CA VAL A 214 11.90 12.72 23.08
C VAL A 214 10.55 12.02 23.17
N TYR A 215 10.37 10.98 22.38
CA TYR A 215 9.19 10.11 22.41
C TYR A 215 9.42 8.96 23.36
N VAL A 216 8.51 8.77 24.30
CA VAL A 216 8.64 7.79 25.38
C VAL A 216 7.39 6.93 25.46
N ARG A 217 7.56 5.61 25.47
CA ARG A 217 6.49 4.70 25.83
C ARG A 217 6.58 4.37 27.32
N LEU A 218 5.59 4.80 28.08
CA LEU A 218 5.52 4.56 29.52
C LEU A 218 5.21 3.08 29.81
N SER A 219 5.60 2.61 30.97
CA SER A 219 5.37 1.23 31.42
C SER A 219 3.89 0.82 31.47
N ASN A 220 2.99 1.80 31.62
CA ASN A 220 1.54 1.62 31.57
C ASN A 220 0.95 1.65 30.14
N GLY A 221 1.78 1.72 29.10
CA GLY A 221 1.37 1.71 27.69
C GLY A 221 1.01 3.09 27.11
N VAL A 222 1.14 4.17 27.87
CA VAL A 222 0.90 5.54 27.37
C VAL A 222 2.09 6.03 26.55
N ASN A 223 1.82 6.67 25.42
CA ASN A 223 2.81 7.40 24.66
C ASN A 223 2.89 8.83 25.17
N ALA A 224 4.07 9.24 25.56
CA ALA A 224 4.38 10.56 26.10
C ALA A 224 5.47 11.23 25.27
N VAL A 225 5.51 12.56 25.34
CA VAL A 225 6.58 13.36 24.75
C VAL A 225 7.24 14.21 25.83
N ALA A 226 8.54 14.37 25.74
CA ALA A 226 9.32 15.28 26.56
C ALA A 226 10.17 16.15 25.65
N HIS A 227 10.37 17.40 26.04
CA HIS A 227 11.32 18.28 25.36
C HIS A 227 12.70 18.06 25.99
N SER A 228 13.74 17.95 25.16
CA SER A 228 15.11 18.01 25.67
C SER A 228 15.37 19.42 26.17
N CYS A 229 15.78 19.53 27.41
CA CYS A 229 16.27 20.78 28.00
C CYS A 229 17.64 21.12 27.44
#